data_7b8added1d6548c6469d5170e2d58ca2
#
_entry.id   7b8added1d6548c6469d5170e2d58ca2
#
_cell.length_a   1.000
_cell.length_b   1.000
_cell.length_c   1.000
_cell.angle_alpha   90.00
_cell.angle_beta   90.00
_cell.angle_gamma   90.00
#
_symmetry.space_group_name_H-M   'P 1'
#
loop_
_entity.id
_entity.type
_entity.pdbx_description
1 polymer ?
#
loop_
_entity_poly.entity_id
_entity_poly.type
_entity_poly.pdbx_seq_one_letter_code
_entity_poly.pdbx_strand_id
1 'polypeptide(L)'
;KHTPLQDNFAMNNVALVEGRPHTMGLKEMLQVWVDHRRVVIRRRSEYRKKKALERLHLVEGLLLAMLDIDEVIQVIRTSDDADAAKSRLMVVFDLDEVQAQYILDLRLRRLTKMNRIELEAERDDLKKRIEELTRILASAEALDQVVTDEMDEAVAKWGSPRRTVLLDADPDGTLTPVVAQGAGASGVSKSALEAVKAA
;
A
#
# COMPACT_ATOMS: atom_id res chain seq x y z
N LYS A 1 -24.37 -1.63 -46.41
CA LYS A 1 -23.26 -1.78 -47.38
C LYS A 1 -22.96 -0.47 -48.13
N HIS A 2 -23.71 0.62 -47.91
CA HIS A 2 -23.54 1.88 -48.61
C HIS A 2 -22.92 2.99 -47.77
N THR A 3 -22.54 2.69 -46.50
CA THR A 3 -21.93 3.66 -45.62
C THR A 3 -20.78 2.96 -44.84
N PRO A 4 -19.68 3.66 -44.49
CA PRO A 4 -18.58 3.12 -43.69
C PRO A 4 -18.91 3.13 -42.19
N LEU A 5 -20.11 2.66 -41.82
CA LEU A 5 -20.55 2.59 -40.43
C LEU A 5 -20.00 1.38 -39.68
N GLN A 6 -19.46 0.39 -40.38
CA GLN A 6 -18.81 -0.78 -39.82
C GLN A 6 -17.39 -0.84 -40.32
N ASP A 7 -16.43 -0.81 -39.42
CA ASP A 7 -15.03 -0.94 -39.70
C ASP A 7 -14.35 -1.93 -38.74
N ASN A 8 -13.30 -2.57 -39.20
CA ASN A 8 -12.51 -3.49 -38.40
C ASN A 8 -11.20 -2.83 -37.99
N PHE A 9 -10.99 -2.66 -36.71
CA PHE A 9 -9.72 -2.18 -36.17
C PHE A 9 -8.89 -3.34 -35.63
N ALA A 10 -7.77 -3.64 -36.28
CA ALA A 10 -6.84 -4.67 -35.80
C ALA A 10 -5.96 -4.10 -34.69
N MET A 11 -6.07 -4.64 -33.49
CA MET A 11 -5.21 -4.28 -32.36
C MET A 11 -4.10 -5.31 -32.18
N ASN A 12 -2.86 -4.84 -32.17
CA ASN A 12 -1.69 -5.66 -31.87
C ASN A 12 -1.10 -5.15 -30.53
N ASN A 13 -1.50 -5.78 -29.43
CA ASN A 13 -1.05 -5.38 -28.09
C ASN A 13 0.25 -6.11 -27.75
N VAL A 14 1.36 -5.40 -27.84
CA VAL A 14 2.67 -5.91 -27.44
C VAL A 14 3.11 -5.19 -26.17
N ALA A 15 3.49 -5.96 -25.15
CA ALA A 15 4.06 -5.43 -23.92
C ALA A 15 5.25 -6.26 -23.45
N LEU A 16 6.07 -5.68 -22.60
CA LEU A 16 7.20 -6.38 -21.98
C LEU A 16 6.74 -7.11 -20.73
N VAL A 17 6.87 -8.43 -20.72
CA VAL A 17 6.64 -9.27 -19.55
C VAL A 17 7.96 -9.92 -19.18
N GLU A 18 8.45 -9.71 -17.97
CA GLU A 18 9.75 -10.18 -17.49
C GLU A 18 10.92 -9.84 -18.45
N GLY A 19 10.86 -8.65 -19.04
CA GLY A 19 11.88 -8.16 -19.97
C GLY A 19 11.79 -8.71 -21.38
N ARG A 20 10.77 -9.52 -21.71
CA ARG A 20 10.57 -10.09 -23.05
C ARG A 20 9.29 -9.52 -23.69
N PRO A 21 9.31 -9.22 -25.00
CA PRO A 21 8.12 -8.78 -25.71
C PRO A 21 7.12 -9.94 -25.88
N HIS A 22 5.88 -9.71 -25.47
CA HIS A 22 4.76 -10.64 -25.66
C HIS A 22 3.60 -9.93 -26.34
N THR A 23 3.01 -10.60 -27.34
CA THR A 23 1.74 -10.16 -27.93
C THR A 23 0.62 -10.81 -27.13
N MET A 24 -0.26 -9.99 -26.55
CA MET A 24 -1.27 -10.46 -25.61
C MET A 24 -2.67 -9.98 -25.98
N GLY A 25 -3.67 -10.83 -25.72
CA GLY A 25 -5.07 -10.43 -25.69
C GLY A 25 -5.39 -9.54 -24.48
N LEU A 26 -6.53 -8.85 -24.51
CA LEU A 26 -6.95 -7.94 -23.43
C LEU A 26 -6.98 -8.65 -22.05
N LYS A 27 -7.58 -9.84 -21.99
CA LYS A 27 -7.67 -10.62 -20.73
C LYS A 27 -6.29 -10.94 -20.17
N GLU A 28 -5.39 -11.39 -21.01
CA GLU A 28 -4.02 -11.75 -20.61
C GLU A 28 -3.25 -10.53 -20.11
N MET A 29 -3.38 -9.40 -20.81
CA MET A 29 -2.75 -8.14 -20.40
C MET A 29 -3.24 -7.68 -19.02
N LEU A 30 -4.54 -7.77 -18.74
CA LEU A 30 -5.11 -7.47 -17.44
C LEU A 30 -4.61 -8.42 -16.36
N GLN A 31 -4.53 -9.72 -16.67
CA GLN A 31 -4.01 -10.74 -15.74
C GLN A 31 -2.55 -10.45 -15.36
N VAL A 32 -1.69 -10.23 -16.36
CA VAL A 32 -0.28 -9.88 -16.14
C VAL A 32 -0.14 -8.63 -15.27
N TRP A 33 -0.97 -7.62 -15.49
CA TRP A 33 -0.96 -6.40 -14.69
C TRP A 33 -1.37 -6.66 -13.23
N VAL A 34 -2.45 -7.43 -13.00
CA VAL A 34 -2.91 -7.79 -11.65
C VAL A 34 -1.86 -8.58 -10.90
N ASP A 35 -1.24 -9.57 -11.56
CA ASP A 35 -0.20 -10.40 -10.94
C ASP A 35 1.04 -9.56 -10.59
N HIS A 36 1.45 -8.66 -11.47
CA HIS A 36 2.51 -7.70 -11.17
C HIS A 36 2.13 -6.80 -9.97
N ARG A 37 0.88 -6.33 -9.91
CA ARG A 37 0.41 -5.50 -8.80
C ARG A 37 0.47 -6.23 -7.47
N ARG A 38 0.09 -7.51 -7.42
CA ARG A 38 0.24 -8.37 -6.25
C ARG A 38 1.69 -8.45 -5.76
N VAL A 39 2.64 -8.64 -6.68
CA VAL A 39 4.07 -8.66 -6.35
C VAL A 39 4.54 -7.33 -5.77
N VAL A 40 4.14 -6.21 -6.37
CA VAL A 40 4.49 -4.86 -5.89
C VAL A 40 3.96 -4.61 -4.49
N ILE A 41 2.67 -4.93 -4.23
CA ILE A 41 2.04 -4.72 -2.92
C ILE A 41 2.70 -5.61 -1.86
N ARG A 42 3.02 -6.88 -2.18
CA ARG A 42 3.75 -7.78 -1.28
C ARG A 42 5.10 -7.20 -0.88
N ARG A 43 5.96 -6.85 -1.85
CA ARG A 43 7.28 -6.27 -1.60
C ARG A 43 7.21 -4.96 -0.81
N ARG A 44 6.24 -4.11 -1.12
CA ARG A 44 5.99 -2.86 -0.39
C ARG A 44 5.60 -3.14 1.06
N SER A 45 4.73 -4.12 1.31
CA SER A 45 4.27 -4.49 2.64
C SER A 45 5.39 -5.12 3.47
N GLU A 46 6.20 -5.98 2.87
CA GLU A 46 7.40 -6.56 3.51
C GLU A 46 8.41 -5.47 3.91
N TYR A 47 8.70 -4.53 3.01
CA TYR A 47 9.61 -3.42 3.30
C TYR A 47 9.07 -2.52 4.41
N ARG A 48 7.78 -2.17 4.36
CA ARG A 48 7.15 -1.34 5.40
C ARG A 48 7.11 -2.04 6.75
N LYS A 49 6.84 -3.35 6.77
CA LYS A 49 6.89 -4.17 7.99
C LYS A 49 8.30 -4.19 8.58
N LYS A 50 9.32 -4.43 7.75
CA LYS A 50 10.72 -4.40 8.18
C LYS A 50 11.08 -3.05 8.81
N LYS A 51 10.72 -1.94 8.16
CA LYS A 51 10.99 -0.59 8.68
C LYS A 51 10.24 -0.29 9.98
N ALA A 52 9.01 -0.76 10.10
CA ALA A 52 8.23 -0.61 11.33
C ALA A 52 8.84 -1.43 12.49
N LEU A 53 9.33 -2.64 12.25
CA LEU A 53 10.03 -3.47 13.24
C LEU A 53 11.34 -2.83 13.68
N GLU A 54 12.17 -2.35 12.74
CA GLU A 54 13.41 -1.62 13.05
C GLU A 54 13.12 -0.40 13.94
N ARG A 55 12.07 0.35 13.64
CA ARG A 55 11.69 1.52 14.44
C ARG A 55 11.12 1.14 15.81
N LEU A 56 10.26 0.12 15.87
CA LEU A 56 9.69 -0.39 17.11
C LEU A 56 10.79 -0.81 18.08
N HIS A 57 11.78 -1.53 17.58
CA HIS A 57 12.92 -1.99 18.35
C HIS A 57 13.69 -0.84 19.02
N LEU A 58 13.93 0.26 18.28
CA LEU A 58 14.56 1.47 18.83
C LEU A 58 13.68 2.18 19.85
N VAL A 59 12.36 2.27 19.60
CA VAL A 59 11.41 2.90 20.53
C VAL A 59 11.30 2.10 21.83
N GLU A 60 11.30 0.78 21.77
CA GLU A 60 11.28 -0.07 22.96
C GLU A 60 12.55 0.11 23.80
N GLY A 61 13.74 0.17 23.19
CA GLY A 61 14.98 0.50 23.88
C GLY A 61 14.96 1.88 24.52
N LEU A 62 14.41 2.90 23.84
CA LEU A 62 14.25 4.23 24.41
C LEU A 62 13.31 4.25 25.61
N LEU A 63 12.21 3.52 25.55
CA LEU A 63 11.27 3.42 26.67
C LEU A 63 11.93 2.78 27.89
N LEU A 64 12.75 1.75 27.70
CA LEU A 64 13.55 1.15 28.78
C LEU A 64 14.53 2.17 29.40
N ALA A 65 15.28 2.89 28.57
CA ALA A 65 16.21 3.93 29.04
C ALA A 65 15.51 5.09 29.76
N MET A 66 14.28 5.42 29.39
CA MET A 66 13.49 6.48 30.03
C MET A 66 12.89 6.08 31.38
N LEU A 67 12.86 4.80 31.74
CA LEU A 67 12.42 4.37 33.06
C LEU A 67 13.37 4.89 34.15
N ASP A 68 14.67 4.94 33.87
CA ASP A 68 15.67 5.47 34.74
C ASP A 68 16.72 6.30 33.97
N ILE A 69 16.30 7.48 33.54
CA ILE A 69 17.14 8.38 32.75
C ILE A 69 18.36 8.89 33.54
N ASP A 70 18.24 9.03 34.86
CA ASP A 70 19.32 9.49 35.73
C ASP A 70 20.42 8.45 35.79
N GLU A 71 20.09 7.16 35.86
CA GLU A 71 21.04 6.06 35.80
C GLU A 71 21.71 6.00 34.42
N VAL A 72 20.99 6.19 33.31
CA VAL A 72 21.56 6.28 31.96
C VAL A 72 22.62 7.39 31.89
N ILE A 73 22.29 8.59 32.39
CA ILE A 73 23.22 9.72 32.42
C ILE A 73 24.44 9.40 33.28
N GLN A 74 24.22 8.78 34.44
CA GLN A 74 25.32 8.38 35.33
C GLN A 74 26.25 7.36 34.66
N VAL A 75 25.71 6.33 34.03
CA VAL A 75 26.51 5.33 33.29
C VAL A 75 27.36 6.00 32.21
N ILE A 76 26.77 6.90 31.44
CA ILE A 76 27.50 7.62 30.38
C ILE A 76 28.62 8.49 30.95
N ARG A 77 28.35 9.24 32.03
CA ARG A 77 29.33 10.16 32.65
C ARG A 77 30.47 9.46 33.37
N THR A 78 30.25 8.23 33.88
CA THR A 78 31.24 7.46 34.62
C THR A 78 31.99 6.46 33.76
N SER A 79 31.73 6.42 32.46
CA SER A 79 32.45 5.57 31.52
C SER A 79 33.64 6.34 30.91
N ASP A 80 34.74 5.61 30.66
CA ASP A 80 35.99 6.21 30.17
C ASP A 80 35.90 6.59 28.69
N ASP A 81 35.13 5.83 27.91
CA ASP A 81 34.90 6.07 26.48
C ASP A 81 33.49 5.64 26.06
N ALA A 82 33.16 5.89 24.78
CA ALA A 82 31.84 5.58 24.21
C ALA A 82 31.57 4.07 24.12
N ASP A 83 32.58 3.26 23.89
CA ASP A 83 32.45 1.78 23.79
C ASP A 83 32.24 1.17 25.17
N ALA A 84 32.92 1.68 26.21
CA ALA A 84 32.68 1.29 27.58
C ALA A 84 31.27 1.71 28.04
N ALA A 85 30.82 2.92 27.68
CA ALA A 85 29.45 3.38 27.96
C ALA A 85 28.39 2.47 27.29
N LYS A 86 28.60 2.12 26.01
CA LYS A 86 27.74 1.21 25.27
C LYS A 86 27.64 -0.14 25.95
N SER A 87 28.76 -0.74 26.26
CA SER A 87 28.80 -2.07 26.91
C SER A 87 28.11 -2.07 28.28
N ARG A 88 28.26 -1.01 29.06
CA ARG A 88 27.58 -0.84 30.35
C ARG A 88 26.09 -0.65 30.22
N LEU A 89 25.64 0.18 29.23
CA LEU A 89 24.20 0.35 28.97
C LEU A 89 23.53 -0.96 28.57
N MET A 90 24.19 -1.76 27.73
CA MET A 90 23.69 -3.08 27.35
C MET A 90 23.49 -4.00 28.56
N VAL A 91 24.41 -4.00 29.51
CA VAL A 91 24.33 -4.85 30.71
C VAL A 91 23.30 -4.35 31.73
N VAL A 92 23.28 -3.04 31.97
CA VAL A 92 22.43 -2.44 33.02
C VAL A 92 20.95 -2.42 32.62
N PHE A 93 20.67 -2.14 31.34
CA PHE A 93 19.29 -1.95 30.83
C PHE A 93 18.82 -3.09 29.95
N ASP A 94 19.60 -4.19 29.83
CA ASP A 94 19.29 -5.32 28.93
C ASP A 94 18.99 -4.88 27.50
N LEU A 95 19.84 -3.94 27.01
CA LEU A 95 19.73 -3.38 25.66
C LEU A 95 20.64 -4.15 24.72
N ASP A 96 20.27 -4.20 23.44
CA ASP A 96 21.18 -4.65 22.42
C ASP A 96 22.12 -3.52 21.92
N GLU A 97 23.10 -3.91 21.10
CA GLU A 97 24.10 -2.98 20.58
C GLU A 97 23.48 -1.83 19.78
N VAL A 98 22.45 -2.10 18.97
CA VAL A 98 21.79 -1.11 18.11
C VAL A 98 21.02 -0.10 18.95
N GLN A 99 20.33 -0.58 20.00
CA GLN A 99 19.59 0.26 20.95
C GLN A 99 20.54 1.12 21.77
N ALA A 100 21.58 0.55 22.33
CA ALA A 100 22.57 1.25 23.13
C ALA A 100 23.28 2.34 22.29
N GLN A 101 23.69 2.02 21.06
CA GLN A 101 24.29 2.98 20.15
C GLN A 101 23.32 4.14 19.81
N TYR A 102 22.04 3.82 19.54
CA TYR A 102 21.03 4.81 19.26
C TYR A 102 20.82 5.78 20.43
N ILE A 103 20.86 5.28 21.68
CA ILE A 103 20.72 6.08 22.90
C ILE A 103 21.95 7.01 23.04
N LEU A 104 23.16 6.52 22.80
CA LEU A 104 24.39 7.33 22.87
C LEU A 104 24.42 8.43 21.80
N ASP A 105 23.90 8.17 20.61
CA ASP A 105 23.85 9.15 19.52
C ASP A 105 22.76 10.22 19.70
N LEU A 106 21.87 10.03 20.70
CA LEU A 106 20.82 11.00 20.98
C LEU A 106 21.37 12.29 21.57
N ARG A 107 20.96 13.40 21.00
CA ARG A 107 21.26 14.72 21.58
C ARG A 107 20.46 14.90 22.87
N LEU A 108 21.10 15.29 23.97
CA LEU A 108 20.48 15.57 25.27
C LEU A 108 19.21 16.45 25.16
N ARG A 109 19.21 17.41 24.22
CA ARG A 109 18.02 18.25 23.95
C ARG A 109 16.80 17.45 23.50
N ARG A 110 16.97 16.26 22.90
CA ARG A 110 15.86 15.40 22.52
C ARG A 110 15.31 14.61 23.70
N LEU A 111 16.16 14.20 24.62
CA LEU A 111 15.73 13.50 25.85
C LEU A 111 14.83 14.37 26.72
N THR A 112 15.10 15.68 26.81
CA THR A 112 14.26 16.62 27.59
C THR A 112 12.91 16.94 26.95
N LYS A 113 12.77 16.72 25.61
CA LYS A 113 11.52 16.95 24.86
C LYS A 113 10.73 15.67 24.55
N MET A 114 11.33 14.51 24.77
CA MET A 114 10.63 13.24 24.59
C MET A 114 9.67 13.02 25.73
N ASN A 115 8.40 13.17 25.44
CA ASN A 115 7.36 12.79 26.38
C ASN A 115 7.20 11.26 26.29
N ARG A 116 7.33 10.59 27.43
CA ARG A 116 7.10 9.13 27.54
C ARG A 116 5.77 8.72 26.91
N ILE A 117 4.72 9.53 27.10
CA ILE A 117 3.38 9.29 26.52
C ILE A 117 3.44 9.25 24.98
N GLU A 118 4.24 10.12 24.35
CA GLU A 118 4.38 10.15 22.89
C GLU A 118 5.09 8.90 22.37
N LEU A 119 6.11 8.41 23.07
CA LEU A 119 6.82 7.19 22.72
C LEU A 119 5.96 5.93 22.93
N GLU A 120 5.18 5.89 24.02
CA GLU A 120 4.22 4.82 24.25
C GLU A 120 3.14 4.78 23.15
N ALA A 121 2.63 5.94 22.74
CA ALA A 121 1.70 6.05 21.61
C ALA A 121 2.34 5.62 20.28
N GLU A 122 3.58 6.05 20.00
CA GLU A 122 4.33 5.63 18.80
C GLU A 122 4.55 4.11 18.80
N ARG A 123 4.91 3.51 19.94
CA ARG A 123 5.05 2.05 20.07
C ARG A 123 3.77 1.33 19.73
N ASP A 124 2.65 1.77 20.27
CA ASP A 124 1.35 1.14 20.07
C ASP A 124 0.86 1.28 18.63
N ASP A 125 1.10 2.42 17.99
CA ASP A 125 0.79 2.62 16.56
C ASP A 125 1.68 1.75 15.66
N LEU A 126 2.97 1.61 15.98
CA LEU A 126 3.86 0.71 15.26
C LEU A 126 3.43 -0.75 15.38
N LYS A 127 3.01 -1.19 16.59
CA LYS A 127 2.51 -2.55 16.81
C LYS A 127 1.26 -2.84 15.98
N LYS A 128 0.28 -1.92 15.99
CA LYS A 128 -0.92 -2.03 15.15
C LYS A 128 -0.57 -2.13 13.65
N ARG A 129 0.35 -1.28 13.20
CA ARG A 129 0.79 -1.28 11.80
C ARG A 129 1.51 -2.56 11.41
N ILE A 130 2.35 -3.12 12.28
CA ILE A 130 3.03 -4.39 12.06
C ILE A 130 2.02 -5.55 12.01
N GLU A 131 1.02 -5.54 12.87
CA GLU A 131 -0.05 -6.53 12.89
C GLU A 131 -0.87 -6.49 11.59
N GLU A 132 -1.27 -5.30 11.14
CA GLU A 132 -1.98 -5.10 9.87
C GLU A 132 -1.15 -5.61 8.68
N LEU A 133 0.12 -5.19 8.58
CA LEU A 133 1.01 -5.64 7.50
C LEU A 133 1.26 -7.16 7.56
N THR A 134 1.29 -7.73 8.75
CA THR A 134 1.42 -9.18 8.93
C THR A 134 0.18 -9.89 8.42
N ARG A 135 -1.02 -9.40 8.72
CA ARG A 135 -2.29 -9.91 8.21
C ARG A 135 -2.35 -9.87 6.68
N ILE A 136 -1.93 -8.76 6.06
CA ILE A 136 -1.90 -8.62 4.59
C ILE A 136 -0.95 -9.65 3.96
N LEU A 137 0.20 -9.90 4.59
CA LEU A 137 1.21 -10.83 4.07
C LEU A 137 0.86 -12.30 4.30
N ALA A 138 -0.01 -12.61 5.26
CA ALA A 138 -0.36 -13.96 5.66
C ALA A 138 -1.36 -14.65 4.71
N SER A 139 -2.19 -13.89 3.98
CA SER A 139 -3.23 -14.45 3.11
C SER A 139 -3.23 -13.81 1.73
N ALA A 140 -3.52 -14.61 0.71
CA ALA A 140 -3.66 -14.12 -0.66
C ALA A 140 -4.91 -13.23 -0.79
N GLU A 141 -5.99 -13.59 -0.09
CA GLU A 141 -7.25 -12.85 -0.09
C GLU A 141 -7.08 -11.45 0.52
N ALA A 142 -6.32 -11.35 1.64
CA ALA A 142 -6.04 -10.06 2.26
C ALA A 142 -5.19 -9.17 1.35
N LEU A 143 -4.26 -9.75 0.60
CA LEU A 143 -3.45 -9.03 -0.38
C LEU A 143 -4.29 -8.57 -1.57
N ASP A 144 -5.19 -9.43 -2.08
CA ASP A 144 -6.11 -9.10 -3.18
C ASP A 144 -7.10 -8.02 -2.76
N GLN A 145 -7.54 -8.01 -1.49
CA GLN A 145 -8.37 -6.92 -0.97
C GLN A 145 -7.65 -5.56 -1.05
N VAL A 146 -6.37 -5.50 -0.69
CA VAL A 146 -5.58 -4.26 -0.82
C VAL A 146 -5.46 -3.83 -2.29
N VAL A 147 -5.30 -4.79 -3.24
CA VAL A 147 -5.32 -4.48 -4.68
C VAL A 147 -6.65 -3.85 -5.08
N THR A 148 -7.76 -4.45 -4.63
CA THR A 148 -9.11 -3.97 -4.95
C THR A 148 -9.36 -2.58 -4.37
N ASP A 149 -9.04 -2.36 -3.10
CA ASP A 149 -9.21 -1.08 -2.42
C ASP A 149 -8.45 0.06 -3.13
N GLU A 150 -7.19 -0.19 -3.52
CA GLU A 150 -6.39 0.80 -4.27
C GLU A 150 -6.94 1.05 -5.68
N MET A 151 -7.54 0.05 -6.32
CA MET A 151 -8.19 0.24 -7.61
C MET A 151 -9.50 1.02 -7.47
N ASP A 152 -10.29 0.74 -6.45
CA ASP A 152 -11.53 1.48 -6.17
C ASP A 152 -11.25 2.95 -5.87
N GLU A 153 -10.18 3.24 -5.10
CA GLU A 153 -9.71 4.61 -4.87
C GLU A 153 -9.32 5.31 -6.20
N ALA A 154 -8.61 4.60 -7.09
CA ALA A 154 -8.24 5.13 -8.39
C ALA A 154 -9.45 5.39 -9.29
N VAL A 155 -10.44 4.49 -9.27
CA VAL A 155 -11.70 4.65 -10.02
C VAL A 155 -12.50 5.83 -9.47
N ALA A 156 -12.59 5.96 -8.14
CA ALA A 156 -13.29 7.09 -7.52
C ALA A 156 -12.66 8.44 -7.88
N LYS A 157 -11.33 8.50 -7.99
CA LYS A 157 -10.60 9.75 -8.25
C LYS A 157 -10.48 10.11 -9.72
N TRP A 158 -10.33 9.13 -10.61
CA TRP A 158 -10.03 9.35 -12.03
C TRP A 158 -11.02 8.65 -12.98
N GLY A 159 -11.97 7.90 -12.46
CA GLY A 159 -12.97 7.24 -13.28
C GLY A 159 -13.85 8.23 -14.00
N SER A 160 -14.18 7.94 -15.24
CA SER A 160 -15.14 8.70 -16.04
C SER A 160 -16.28 7.79 -16.49
N PRO A 161 -17.51 8.31 -16.58
CA PRO A 161 -18.63 7.54 -17.10
C PRO A 161 -18.36 7.10 -18.54
N ARG A 162 -18.72 5.88 -18.86
CA ARG A 162 -18.58 5.35 -20.21
C ARG A 162 -19.52 6.10 -21.16
N ARG A 163 -19.00 6.62 -22.27
CA ARG A 163 -19.78 7.38 -23.27
C ARG A 163 -20.31 6.50 -24.39
N THR A 164 -19.90 5.23 -24.47
CA THR A 164 -20.34 4.29 -25.51
C THR A 164 -21.55 3.51 -25.06
N VAL A 165 -22.61 3.50 -25.89
CA VAL A 165 -23.79 2.66 -25.71
C VAL A 165 -23.66 1.49 -26.70
N LEU A 166 -23.73 0.27 -26.20
CA LEU A 166 -23.88 -0.92 -27.05
C LEU A 166 -25.36 -1.01 -27.41
N LEU A 167 -25.65 -0.99 -28.70
CA LEU A 167 -27.00 -1.19 -29.23
C LEU A 167 -27.06 -2.60 -29.81
N ASP A 168 -28.09 -3.35 -29.47
CA ASP A 168 -28.43 -4.60 -30.13
C ASP A 168 -29.62 -4.35 -31.05
N ALA A 169 -29.62 -5.00 -32.19
CA ALA A 169 -30.72 -4.92 -33.15
C ALA A 169 -31.70 -6.08 -32.89
N ASP A 170 -32.88 -5.74 -32.46
CA ASP A 170 -33.98 -6.70 -32.38
C ASP A 170 -34.35 -7.22 -33.78
N PRO A 171 -34.99 -8.40 -33.88
CA PRO A 171 -35.39 -8.98 -35.15
C PRO A 171 -36.28 -8.08 -36.02
N ASP A 172 -36.94 -7.12 -35.44
CA ASP A 172 -37.77 -6.10 -36.12
C ASP A 172 -36.98 -4.85 -36.59
N GLY A 173 -35.65 -4.84 -36.32
CA GLY A 173 -34.77 -3.73 -36.67
C GLY A 173 -34.72 -2.59 -35.68
N THR A 174 -35.39 -2.73 -34.52
CA THR A 174 -35.36 -1.73 -33.45
C THR A 174 -34.02 -1.85 -32.72
N LEU A 175 -33.32 -0.72 -32.49
CA LEU A 175 -32.08 -0.68 -31.71
C LEU A 175 -32.40 -0.53 -30.23
N THR A 176 -32.08 -1.54 -29.47
CA THR A 176 -32.23 -1.48 -28.00
C THR A 176 -30.85 -1.40 -27.32
N PRO A 177 -30.71 -0.56 -26.27
CA PRO A 177 -29.45 -0.48 -25.54
C PRO A 177 -29.24 -1.79 -24.74
N VAL A 178 -28.14 -2.50 -25.01
CA VAL A 178 -27.71 -3.64 -24.21
C VAL A 178 -27.12 -3.13 -22.90
N VAL A 179 -27.88 -3.25 -21.83
CA VAL A 179 -27.35 -3.05 -20.48
C VAL A 179 -26.57 -4.32 -20.11
N ALA A 180 -25.24 -4.27 -20.08
CA ALA A 180 -24.42 -5.38 -19.63
C ALA A 180 -24.80 -5.70 -18.17
N GLN A 181 -25.54 -6.77 -17.97
CA GLN A 181 -25.79 -7.32 -16.62
C GLN A 181 -24.47 -7.91 -16.14
N GLY A 182 -23.80 -7.21 -15.21
CA GLY A 182 -22.63 -7.78 -14.54
C GLY A 182 -21.50 -6.84 -14.14
N ALA A 183 -21.52 -5.58 -14.53
CA ALA A 183 -20.66 -4.57 -13.93
C ALA A 183 -21.55 -3.59 -13.17
N GLY A 184 -21.35 -3.43 -11.89
CA GLY A 184 -22.20 -2.68 -10.97
C GLY A 184 -22.88 -1.46 -11.59
N ALA A 185 -24.20 -1.48 -11.55
CA ALA A 185 -25.08 -0.54 -12.25
C ALA A 185 -25.09 0.87 -11.61
N SER A 186 -23.93 1.52 -11.56
CA SER A 186 -23.80 2.90 -11.05
C SER A 186 -23.27 3.90 -12.07
N GLY A 187 -23.53 3.72 -13.36
CA GLY A 187 -22.94 4.62 -14.35
C GLY A 187 -23.71 4.93 -15.63
N VAL A 188 -24.90 4.39 -15.83
CA VAL A 188 -25.73 4.85 -16.96
C VAL A 188 -26.65 5.94 -16.42
N SER A 189 -26.25 7.20 -16.66
CA SER A 189 -27.08 8.35 -16.35
C SER A 189 -28.44 8.19 -17.07
N LYS A 190 -29.54 8.39 -16.33
CA LYS A 190 -30.91 8.44 -16.90
C LYS A 190 -31.00 9.35 -18.12
N SER A 191 -30.16 10.40 -18.17
CA SER A 191 -30.07 11.34 -19.29
C SER A 191 -29.55 10.72 -20.61
N ALA A 192 -28.67 9.71 -20.54
CA ALA A 192 -28.20 9.00 -21.74
C ALA A 192 -29.29 8.08 -22.31
N LEU A 193 -30.10 7.48 -21.43
CA LEU A 193 -31.25 6.64 -21.84
C LEU A 193 -32.37 7.51 -22.43
N GLU A 194 -32.60 8.70 -21.92
CA GLU A 194 -33.60 9.64 -22.45
C GLU A 194 -33.16 10.26 -23.78
N ALA A 195 -31.88 10.53 -23.97
CA ALA A 195 -31.33 11.03 -25.24
C ALA A 195 -31.45 10.00 -26.38
N VAL A 196 -31.35 8.69 -26.08
CA VAL A 196 -31.54 7.62 -27.10
C VAL A 196 -33.02 7.39 -27.40
N LYS A 197 -33.95 7.69 -26.46
CA LYS A 197 -35.41 7.59 -26.70
C LYS A 197 -35.97 8.80 -27.46
N ALA A 198 -35.24 9.92 -27.54
CA ALA A 198 -35.64 11.16 -28.18
C ALA A 198 -35.06 11.32 -29.59
N ALA A 199 -34.21 10.42 -30.08
CA ALA A 199 -33.63 10.33 -31.39
C ALA A 199 -34.30 9.22 -32.23
#